data_7e494a69eed6626e0a98bfaf09c48f15
#
_entry.id   7e494a69eed6626e0a98bfaf09c48f15
#
_cell.length_a   1.000
_cell.length_b   1.000
_cell.length_c   1.000
_cell.angle_alpha   90.00
_cell.angle_beta   90.00
_cell.angle_gamma   90.00
#
_symmetry.space_group_name_H-M   'P 1'
#
loop_
_entity.id
_entity.type
_entity.pdbx_description
1 polymer ?
#
loop_
_entity_poly.entity_id
_entity_poly.type
_entity_poly.pdbx_seq_one_letter_code
_entity_poly.pdbx_strand_id
1 'polypeptide(L)'
;MQTKSVKATLYRWAGSWGPFKVSIPCGECILTRDILSDAFENELADIPVELETKDWLSHWWEPLRYKGWHAPILIVEGQLVSQGEALNRGLLVQAIIKAWGQRDNLQGNIVFGKSTCPASAKAKDMLDDKGIEYQYFDVVKDSKALYRMISEVKTIVGEKAPVTVPQIWLDSTYVGGADQLQTWLDHRKSPNTS
;
A
#
# COMPACT_ATOMS: atom_id res chain seq x y z
N MET A 1 3.21 13.21 18.15
CA MET A 1 3.36 13.24 16.68
C MET A 1 1.98 13.05 16.09
N GLN A 2 1.45 14.04 15.35
CA GLN A 2 0.16 13.84 14.65
C GLN A 2 0.43 12.92 13.46
N THR A 3 -0.04 11.69 13.54
CA THR A 3 -0.09 10.77 12.40
C THR A 3 -1.03 11.39 11.36
N LYS A 4 -0.46 11.88 10.28
CA LYS A 4 -1.21 12.53 9.20
C LYS A 4 -2.04 11.47 8.47
N SER A 5 -3.37 11.53 8.58
CA SER A 5 -4.30 10.59 7.94
C SER A 5 -4.15 10.57 6.42
N VAL A 6 -4.37 9.39 5.82
CA VAL A 6 -4.46 9.25 4.35
C VAL A 6 -5.80 9.79 3.90
N LYS A 7 -5.81 10.72 2.94
CA LYS A 7 -7.05 11.30 2.40
C LYS A 7 -7.58 10.44 1.27
N ALA A 8 -8.83 10.00 1.40
CA ALA A 8 -9.57 9.30 0.36
C ALA A 8 -10.89 10.04 0.06
N THR A 9 -11.21 10.22 -1.20
CA THR A 9 -12.48 10.84 -1.62
C THR A 9 -13.23 9.90 -2.54
N LEU A 10 -14.45 9.54 -2.14
CA LEU A 10 -15.38 8.75 -2.94
C LEU A 10 -16.44 9.65 -3.57
N TYR A 11 -16.51 9.70 -4.89
CA TYR A 11 -17.63 10.33 -5.62
C TYR A 11 -18.61 9.25 -6.03
N ARG A 12 -19.84 9.33 -5.51
CA ARG A 12 -20.91 8.37 -5.81
C ARG A 12 -21.86 8.95 -6.86
N TRP A 13 -22.52 8.10 -7.64
CA TRP A 13 -23.55 8.52 -8.58
C TRP A 13 -24.79 9.00 -7.81
N ALA A 14 -24.79 10.27 -7.45
CA ALA A 14 -25.88 10.95 -6.76
C ALA A 14 -25.72 12.47 -6.92
N GLY A 15 -26.68 13.22 -6.40
CA GLY A 15 -26.65 14.69 -6.37
C GLY A 15 -27.56 15.34 -7.40
N SER A 16 -27.30 16.62 -7.70
CA SER A 16 -28.10 17.40 -8.62
C SER A 16 -27.23 18.16 -9.63
N TRP A 17 -27.72 18.24 -10.87
CA TRP A 17 -27.13 19.06 -11.91
C TRP A 17 -28.26 19.76 -12.69
N GLY A 18 -28.41 21.07 -12.51
CA GLY A 18 -29.54 21.82 -12.99
C GLY A 18 -30.88 21.26 -12.46
N PRO A 19 -31.86 20.95 -13.32
CA PRO A 19 -33.14 20.36 -12.92
C PRO A 19 -33.07 18.87 -12.62
N PHE A 20 -31.94 18.19 -12.92
CA PHE A 20 -31.78 16.75 -12.73
C PHE A 20 -31.31 16.46 -11.30
N LYS A 21 -32.01 15.52 -10.64
CA LYS A 21 -31.68 15.04 -9.31
C LYS A 21 -31.67 13.52 -9.29
N VAL A 22 -30.56 12.94 -8.82
CA VAL A 22 -30.40 11.50 -8.59
C VAL A 22 -30.23 11.27 -7.10
N SER A 23 -31.13 10.50 -6.50
CA SER A 23 -31.12 10.19 -5.06
C SER A 23 -30.92 8.70 -4.78
N ILE A 24 -31.00 7.85 -5.80
CA ILE A 24 -30.84 6.39 -5.64
C ILE A 24 -29.40 6.05 -6.04
N PRO A 25 -28.58 5.51 -5.11
CA PRO A 25 -27.23 5.06 -5.43
C PRO A 25 -27.29 3.88 -6.40
N CYS A 26 -26.35 3.85 -7.37
CA CYS A 26 -26.19 2.72 -8.27
C CYS A 26 -25.62 1.50 -7.52
N GLY A 27 -25.78 0.30 -8.11
CA GLY A 27 -25.29 -0.95 -7.52
C GLY A 27 -23.79 -0.93 -7.25
N GLU A 28 -22.99 -0.43 -8.19
CA GLU A 28 -21.53 -0.27 -8.06
C GLU A 28 -21.14 0.68 -6.92
N CYS A 29 -21.92 1.74 -6.70
CA CYS A 29 -21.69 2.67 -5.60
C CYS A 29 -21.95 2.02 -4.24
N ILE A 30 -22.97 1.16 -4.15
CA ILE A 30 -23.28 0.41 -2.93
C ILE A 30 -22.15 -0.58 -2.65
N LEU A 31 -21.77 -1.40 -3.64
CA LEU A 31 -20.68 -2.36 -3.51
C LEU A 31 -19.36 -1.68 -3.15
N THR A 32 -19.04 -0.55 -3.78
CA THR A 32 -17.83 0.23 -3.47
C THR A 32 -17.81 0.68 -2.02
N ARG A 33 -18.95 1.17 -1.50
CA ARG A 33 -19.05 1.59 -0.09
C ARG A 33 -18.84 0.39 0.86
N ASP A 34 -19.47 -0.74 0.56
CA ASP A 34 -19.39 -1.93 1.40
C ASP A 34 -17.95 -2.51 1.42
N ILE A 35 -17.27 -2.52 0.26
CA ILE A 35 -15.85 -2.89 0.17
C ILE A 35 -14.95 -1.92 0.97
N LEU A 36 -15.21 -0.61 0.91
CA LEU A 36 -14.49 0.38 1.70
C LEU A 36 -14.66 0.13 3.20
N SER A 37 -15.92 -0.04 3.67
CA SER A 37 -16.21 -0.29 5.09
C SER A 37 -15.50 -1.54 5.58
N ASP A 38 -15.65 -2.65 4.86
CA ASP A 38 -15.04 -3.91 5.24
C ASP A 38 -13.50 -3.86 5.22
N ALA A 39 -12.88 -3.19 4.23
CA ALA A 39 -11.42 -3.03 4.21
C ALA A 39 -10.90 -2.15 5.35
N PHE A 40 -11.65 -1.12 5.76
CA PHE A 40 -11.27 -0.26 6.89
C PHE A 40 -11.41 -0.97 8.24
N GLU A 41 -12.34 -1.91 8.36
CA GLU A 41 -12.49 -2.74 9.56
C GLU A 41 -11.46 -3.86 9.66
N ASN A 42 -10.87 -4.27 8.53
CA ASN A 42 -9.94 -5.39 8.44
C ASN A 42 -8.51 -4.93 8.11
N GLU A 43 -8.11 -4.96 6.82
CA GLU A 43 -6.71 -4.76 6.42
C GLU A 43 -6.18 -3.35 6.72
N LEU A 44 -7.07 -2.36 6.80
CA LEU A 44 -6.72 -0.95 6.99
C LEU A 44 -7.02 -0.42 8.40
N ALA A 45 -7.43 -1.30 9.34
CA ALA A 45 -7.91 -0.92 10.68
C ALA A 45 -6.94 -0.01 11.47
N ASP A 46 -5.62 -0.20 11.30
CA ASP A 46 -4.60 0.58 12.02
C ASP A 46 -4.06 1.76 11.21
N ILE A 47 -4.56 1.97 9.99
CA ILE A 47 -4.14 3.09 9.15
C ILE A 47 -5.15 4.23 9.28
N PRO A 48 -4.74 5.41 9.74
CA PRO A 48 -5.63 6.55 9.84
C PRO A 48 -6.02 7.03 8.44
N VAL A 49 -7.27 6.74 8.04
CA VAL A 49 -7.84 7.18 6.76
C VAL A 49 -8.95 8.17 7.01
N GLU A 50 -8.89 9.30 6.33
CA GLU A 50 -9.96 10.30 6.27
C GLU A 50 -10.74 10.10 4.97
N LEU A 51 -11.92 9.45 5.05
CA LEU A 51 -12.79 9.23 3.92
C LEU A 51 -13.84 10.34 3.80
N GLU A 52 -13.78 11.08 2.71
CA GLU A 52 -14.83 12.03 2.31
C GLU A 52 -15.70 11.41 1.21
N THR A 53 -17.04 11.48 1.38
CA THR A 53 -17.97 11.03 0.34
C THR A 53 -18.70 12.22 -0.26
N LYS A 54 -18.66 12.34 -1.59
CA LYS A 54 -19.30 13.42 -2.35
C LYS A 54 -20.27 12.87 -3.39
N ASP A 55 -21.30 13.66 -3.68
CA ASP A 55 -22.25 13.37 -4.75
C ASP A 55 -21.66 13.86 -6.08
N TRP A 56 -21.41 12.96 -7.02
CA TRP A 56 -20.71 13.25 -8.28
C TRP A 56 -21.42 14.31 -9.13
N LEU A 57 -22.73 14.25 -9.27
CA LEU A 57 -23.47 15.23 -10.07
C LEU A 57 -23.36 16.66 -9.55
N SER A 58 -23.23 16.83 -8.22
CA SER A 58 -23.06 18.14 -7.59
C SER A 58 -21.62 18.66 -7.61
N HIS A 59 -20.65 17.77 -7.86
CA HIS A 59 -19.22 18.09 -7.79
C HIS A 59 -18.45 17.54 -9.01
N TRP A 60 -19.11 17.38 -10.15
CA TRP A 60 -18.60 16.69 -11.34
C TRP A 60 -17.27 17.24 -11.87
N TRP A 61 -16.95 18.51 -11.63
CA TRP A 61 -15.72 19.17 -12.07
C TRP A 61 -14.51 18.83 -11.18
N GLU A 62 -14.70 18.43 -9.91
CA GLU A 62 -13.61 18.17 -8.98
C GLU A 62 -12.77 16.96 -9.40
N PRO A 63 -13.36 15.78 -9.72
CA PRO A 63 -12.57 14.62 -10.08
C PRO A 63 -11.93 14.72 -11.47
N LEU A 64 -12.37 15.65 -12.35
CA LEU A 64 -11.78 15.83 -13.69
C LEU A 64 -10.28 16.16 -13.62
N ARG A 65 -9.85 16.92 -12.61
CA ARG A 65 -8.41 17.22 -12.38
C ARG A 65 -7.56 15.97 -12.16
N TYR A 66 -8.19 14.88 -11.73
CA TYR A 66 -7.58 13.58 -11.50
C TYR A 66 -7.90 12.56 -12.60
N LYS A 67 -8.47 13.01 -13.73
CA LYS A 67 -8.93 12.18 -14.85
C LYS A 67 -10.09 11.24 -14.48
N GLY A 68 -10.87 11.59 -13.46
CA GLY A 68 -12.08 10.87 -13.07
C GLY A 68 -13.32 11.50 -13.70
N TRP A 69 -14.11 10.73 -14.46
CA TRP A 69 -15.30 11.21 -15.16
C TRP A 69 -16.52 10.29 -15.04
N HIS A 70 -16.40 9.11 -14.43
CA HIS A 70 -17.49 8.14 -14.33
C HIS A 70 -17.59 7.56 -12.92
N ALA A 71 -18.64 7.92 -12.19
CA ALA A 71 -18.88 7.43 -10.83
C ALA A 71 -19.30 5.93 -10.80
N PRO A 72 -18.95 5.17 -9.75
CA PRO A 72 -18.20 5.62 -8.58
C PRO A 72 -16.75 5.96 -8.93
N ILE A 73 -16.19 7.01 -8.28
CA ILE A 73 -14.80 7.41 -8.46
C ILE A 73 -14.13 7.41 -7.09
N LEU A 74 -13.04 6.68 -6.93
CA LEU A 74 -12.22 6.73 -5.74
C LEU A 74 -10.89 7.42 -6.04
N ILE A 75 -10.58 8.44 -5.26
CA ILE A 75 -9.32 9.19 -5.30
C ILE A 75 -8.63 9.06 -3.96
N VAL A 76 -7.36 8.63 -3.94
CA VAL A 76 -6.52 8.54 -2.75
C VAL A 76 -5.32 9.45 -2.94
N GLU A 77 -5.09 10.38 -2.02
CA GLU A 77 -3.98 11.35 -2.08
C GLU A 77 -3.84 12.05 -3.43
N GLY A 78 -4.97 12.37 -4.07
CA GLY A 78 -4.99 13.02 -5.38
C GLY A 78 -4.69 12.07 -6.55
N GLN A 79 -4.62 10.77 -6.34
CA GLN A 79 -4.47 9.77 -7.40
C GLN A 79 -5.77 9.02 -7.64
N LEU A 80 -6.18 8.89 -8.89
CA LEU A 80 -7.33 8.08 -9.28
C LEU A 80 -7.01 6.61 -9.05
N VAL A 81 -7.82 5.93 -8.23
CA VAL A 81 -7.67 4.50 -7.92
C VAL A 81 -8.65 3.66 -8.73
N SER A 82 -9.90 4.10 -8.85
CA SER A 82 -10.96 3.36 -9.54
C SER A 82 -12.03 4.34 -10.06
N GLN A 83 -12.67 3.99 -11.16
CA GLN A 83 -13.84 4.71 -11.67
C GLN A 83 -14.74 3.81 -12.51
N GLY A 84 -16.07 4.08 -12.48
CA GLY A 84 -17.07 3.50 -13.37
C GLY A 84 -17.48 2.07 -13.08
N GLU A 85 -16.84 1.41 -12.14
CA GLU A 85 -17.10 0.04 -11.72
C GLU A 85 -16.99 -0.11 -10.21
N ALA A 86 -17.48 -1.22 -9.67
CA ALA A 86 -17.29 -1.54 -8.26
C ALA A 86 -15.81 -1.63 -7.92
N LEU A 87 -15.44 -1.07 -6.77
CA LEU A 87 -14.05 -0.97 -6.32
C LEU A 87 -13.41 -2.37 -6.18
N ASN A 88 -12.21 -2.51 -6.73
CA ASN A 88 -11.38 -3.68 -6.44
C ASN A 88 -10.71 -3.50 -5.06
N ARG A 89 -11.00 -4.43 -4.12
CA ARG A 89 -10.45 -4.40 -2.76
C ARG A 89 -8.92 -4.36 -2.74
N GLY A 90 -8.26 -5.15 -3.57
CA GLY A 90 -6.80 -5.18 -3.63
C GLY A 90 -6.19 -3.85 -4.06
N LEU A 91 -6.80 -3.19 -5.06
CA LEU A 91 -6.36 -1.86 -5.50
C LEU A 91 -6.56 -0.80 -4.41
N LEU A 92 -7.68 -0.84 -3.68
CA LEU A 92 -7.93 0.05 -2.55
C LEU A 92 -6.84 -0.10 -1.48
N VAL A 93 -6.65 -1.33 -0.99
CA VAL A 93 -5.71 -1.64 0.09
C VAL A 93 -4.30 -1.24 -0.32
N GLN A 94 -3.87 -1.58 -1.55
CA GLN A 94 -2.57 -1.18 -2.09
C GLN A 94 -2.42 0.34 -2.16
N ALA A 95 -3.42 1.08 -2.64
CA ALA A 95 -3.35 2.53 -2.76
C ALA A 95 -3.23 3.23 -1.40
N ILE A 96 -4.02 2.79 -0.40
CA ILE A 96 -3.97 3.35 0.95
C ILE A 96 -2.63 3.04 1.62
N ILE A 97 -2.16 1.79 1.56
CA ILE A 97 -0.87 1.39 2.19
C ILE A 97 0.30 2.10 1.52
N LYS A 98 0.30 2.23 0.19
CA LYS A 98 1.30 3.00 -0.55
C LYS A 98 1.32 4.47 -0.10
N ALA A 99 0.16 5.11 -0.03
CA ALA A 99 0.04 6.49 0.41
C ALA A 99 0.48 6.69 1.86
N TRP A 100 0.19 5.72 2.73
CA TRP A 100 0.62 5.74 4.13
C TRP A 100 2.12 5.46 4.26
N GLY A 101 2.65 4.46 3.55
CA GLY A 101 4.07 4.08 3.55
C GLY A 101 4.99 5.21 3.07
N GLN A 102 4.57 6.00 2.08
CA GLN A 102 5.32 7.19 1.63
C GLN A 102 5.51 8.25 2.73
N ARG A 103 4.71 8.20 3.79
CA ARG A 103 4.76 9.11 4.94
C ARG A 103 5.50 8.53 6.14
N ASP A 104 5.52 7.21 6.22
CA ASP A 104 6.13 6.43 7.29
C ASP A 104 7.18 5.51 6.66
N ASN A 105 8.33 6.10 6.30
CA ASN A 105 9.44 5.35 5.71
C ASN A 105 9.80 4.15 6.58
N LEU A 106 10.10 3.02 5.95
CA LEU A 106 10.64 1.85 6.63
C LEU A 106 11.92 2.25 7.36
N GLN A 107 11.90 2.18 8.69
CA GLN A 107 13.05 2.55 9.53
C GLN A 107 13.66 1.32 10.18
N GLY A 108 14.99 1.32 10.23
CA GLY A 108 15.76 0.23 10.85
C GLY A 108 15.94 -0.98 9.94
N ASN A 109 16.06 -2.16 10.57
CA ASN A 109 16.28 -3.42 9.88
C ASN A 109 14.97 -4.20 9.81
N ILE A 110 14.51 -4.48 8.60
CA ILE A 110 13.21 -5.12 8.34
C ILE A 110 13.39 -6.25 7.35
N VAL A 111 12.75 -7.37 7.63
CA VAL A 111 12.69 -8.55 6.76
C VAL A 111 11.22 -8.90 6.51
N PHE A 112 10.76 -8.75 5.29
CA PHE A 112 9.51 -9.33 4.84
C PHE A 112 9.78 -10.71 4.27
N GLY A 113 9.14 -11.73 4.82
CA GLY A 113 9.39 -13.10 4.44
C GLY A 113 8.16 -13.99 4.57
N LYS A 114 8.34 -15.26 4.30
CA LYS A 114 7.34 -16.31 4.49
C LYS A 114 7.96 -17.39 5.35
N SER A 115 7.28 -17.82 6.41
CA SER A 115 7.80 -18.83 7.37
C SER A 115 8.20 -20.15 6.71
N THR A 116 7.53 -20.53 5.61
CA THR A 116 7.80 -21.79 4.88
C THR A 116 8.78 -21.61 3.71
N CYS A 117 9.37 -20.42 3.52
CA CYS A 117 10.28 -20.14 2.41
C CYS A 117 11.74 -20.40 2.84
N PRO A 118 12.48 -21.32 2.19
CA PRO A 118 13.87 -21.60 2.52
C PRO A 118 14.79 -20.38 2.37
N ALA A 119 14.55 -19.51 1.38
CA ALA A 119 15.31 -18.28 1.20
C ALA A 119 15.07 -17.28 2.35
N SER A 120 13.84 -17.23 2.89
CA SER A 120 13.53 -16.40 4.07
C SER A 120 14.21 -16.94 5.32
N ALA A 121 14.27 -18.27 5.51
CA ALA A 121 15.01 -18.89 6.60
C ALA A 121 16.50 -18.58 6.50
N LYS A 122 17.11 -18.80 5.30
CA LYS A 122 18.51 -18.48 5.03
C LYS A 122 18.85 -17.02 5.36
N ALA A 123 17.97 -16.09 4.99
CA ALA A 123 18.19 -14.67 5.25
C ALA A 123 18.21 -14.37 6.76
N LYS A 124 17.30 -14.99 7.52
CA LYS A 124 17.26 -14.86 8.99
C LYS A 124 18.53 -15.40 9.61
N ASP A 125 18.92 -16.63 9.26
CA ASP A 125 20.14 -17.26 9.77
C ASP A 125 21.38 -16.37 9.52
N MET A 126 21.50 -15.78 8.32
CA MET A 126 22.59 -14.87 7.99
C MET A 126 22.62 -13.59 8.85
N LEU A 127 21.46 -13.05 9.20
CA LEU A 127 21.36 -11.86 10.06
C LEU A 127 21.65 -12.23 11.52
N ASP A 128 21.10 -13.34 11.99
CA ASP A 128 21.28 -13.87 13.34
C ASP A 128 22.77 -14.19 13.59
N ASP A 129 23.46 -14.85 12.66
CA ASP A 129 24.90 -15.14 12.71
C ASP A 129 25.78 -13.88 12.79
N LYS A 130 25.26 -12.74 12.34
CA LYS A 130 25.95 -11.43 12.40
C LYS A 130 25.54 -10.60 13.63
N GLY A 131 24.59 -11.08 14.43
CA GLY A 131 24.04 -10.33 15.55
C GLY A 131 23.28 -9.07 15.12
N ILE A 132 22.72 -9.06 13.90
CA ILE A 132 21.94 -7.93 13.38
C ILE A 132 20.49 -8.11 13.83
N GLU A 133 20.03 -7.27 14.73
CA GLU A 133 18.64 -7.24 15.15
C GLU A 133 17.75 -6.71 14.02
N TYR A 134 16.59 -7.33 13.79
CA TYR A 134 15.64 -6.95 12.74
C TYR A 134 14.21 -7.25 13.16
N GLN A 135 13.26 -6.56 12.53
CA GLN A 135 11.83 -6.88 12.61
C GLN A 135 11.45 -7.82 11.45
N TYR A 136 10.84 -8.95 11.80
CA TYR A 136 10.37 -9.92 10.80
C TYR A 136 8.86 -9.82 10.60
N PHE A 137 8.43 -9.67 9.37
CA PHE A 137 7.02 -9.68 8.97
C PHE A 137 6.72 -10.87 8.07
N ASP A 138 5.80 -11.75 8.50
CA ASP A 138 5.32 -12.87 7.70
C ASP A 138 4.20 -12.40 6.77
N VAL A 139 4.53 -12.25 5.48
CA VAL A 139 3.60 -11.73 4.46
C VAL A 139 2.44 -12.67 4.12
N VAL A 140 2.43 -13.89 4.61
CA VAL A 140 1.30 -14.83 4.46
C VAL A 140 0.30 -14.69 5.60
N LYS A 141 0.80 -14.35 6.79
CA LYS A 141 -0.02 -14.18 7.99
C LYS A 141 -0.53 -12.76 8.16
N ASP A 142 0.20 -11.79 7.62
CA ASP A 142 -0.11 -10.38 7.70
C ASP A 142 -0.26 -9.78 6.30
N SER A 143 -1.51 -9.55 5.89
CA SER A 143 -1.82 -8.96 4.60
C SER A 143 -1.33 -7.51 4.47
N LYS A 144 -1.26 -6.73 5.57
CA LYS A 144 -0.67 -5.38 5.54
C LYS A 144 0.80 -5.44 5.20
N ALA A 145 1.55 -6.35 5.85
CA ALA A 145 2.96 -6.55 5.56
C ALA A 145 3.18 -6.93 4.09
N LEU A 146 2.32 -7.80 3.53
CA LEU A 146 2.36 -8.16 2.11
C LEU A 146 2.19 -6.93 1.21
N TYR A 147 1.12 -6.14 1.41
CA TYR A 147 0.86 -4.97 0.59
C TYR A 147 1.93 -3.90 0.76
N ARG A 148 2.41 -3.68 2.01
CA ARG A 148 3.51 -2.76 2.28
C ARG A 148 4.78 -3.18 1.54
N MET A 149 5.19 -4.43 1.68
CA MET A 149 6.34 -4.99 0.95
C MET A 149 6.22 -4.76 -0.56
N ILE A 150 5.06 -5.10 -1.15
CA ILE A 150 4.84 -4.94 -2.59
C ILE A 150 4.94 -3.46 -2.99
N SER A 151 4.33 -2.55 -2.25
CA SER A 151 4.35 -1.13 -2.55
C SER A 151 5.75 -0.54 -2.49
N GLU A 152 6.52 -0.86 -1.43
CA GLU A 152 7.88 -0.37 -1.25
C GLU A 152 8.82 -0.91 -2.34
N VAL A 153 8.78 -2.23 -2.57
CA VAL A 153 9.65 -2.88 -3.58
C VAL A 153 9.33 -2.34 -4.97
N LYS A 154 8.06 -2.26 -5.36
CA LYS A 154 7.68 -1.76 -6.70
C LYS A 154 8.08 -0.32 -6.95
N THR A 155 8.13 0.51 -5.92
CA THR A 155 8.64 1.87 -6.03
C THR A 155 10.13 1.89 -6.42
N ILE A 156 10.89 0.88 -6.01
CA ILE A 156 12.34 0.77 -6.26
C ILE A 156 12.64 0.03 -7.57
N VAL A 157 12.01 -1.14 -7.78
CA VAL A 157 12.32 -2.03 -8.90
C VAL A 157 11.43 -1.84 -10.12
N GLY A 158 10.35 -1.07 -9.99
CA GLY A 158 9.37 -0.77 -11.04
C GLY A 158 8.09 -1.63 -10.95
N GLU A 159 6.99 -1.07 -11.44
CA GLU A 159 5.63 -1.63 -11.32
C GLU A 159 5.48 -3.03 -11.92
N LYS A 160 6.22 -3.34 -12.99
CA LYS A 160 6.14 -4.62 -13.72
C LYS A 160 7.06 -5.71 -13.17
N ALA A 161 7.96 -5.37 -12.25
CA ALA A 161 8.90 -6.34 -11.70
C ALA A 161 8.17 -7.35 -10.79
N PRO A 162 8.47 -8.65 -10.87
CA PRO A 162 7.94 -9.63 -9.93
C PRO A 162 8.53 -9.38 -8.53
N VAL A 163 7.68 -9.45 -7.52
CA VAL A 163 8.09 -9.32 -6.12
C VAL A 163 8.07 -10.70 -5.48
N THR A 164 9.24 -11.14 -5.01
CA THR A 164 9.43 -12.42 -4.33
C THR A 164 9.81 -12.19 -2.87
N VAL A 165 9.88 -13.24 -2.06
CA VAL A 165 10.36 -13.19 -0.67
C VAL A 165 11.66 -13.98 -0.51
N PRO A 166 12.55 -13.57 0.42
CA PRO A 166 12.44 -12.40 1.29
C PRO A 166 12.71 -11.07 0.59
N GLN A 167 12.26 -9.97 1.21
CA GLN A 167 12.66 -8.60 0.87
C GLN A 167 13.20 -7.94 2.14
N ILE A 168 14.36 -7.31 2.06
CA ILE A 168 15.16 -6.92 3.21
C ILE A 168 15.56 -5.46 3.13
N TRP A 169 15.39 -4.75 4.24
CA TRP A 169 15.93 -3.41 4.48
C TRP A 169 16.89 -3.48 5.66
N LEU A 170 18.07 -2.89 5.53
CA LEU A 170 19.04 -2.72 6.61
C LEU A 170 19.43 -1.25 6.70
N ASP A 171 19.44 -0.74 7.91
CA ASP A 171 19.67 0.69 8.20
C ASP A 171 18.75 1.59 7.33
N SER A 172 17.48 1.18 7.19
CA SER A 172 16.47 1.86 6.35
C SER A 172 16.77 1.86 4.84
N THR A 173 17.77 1.08 4.39
CA THR A 173 18.17 0.97 2.98
C THR A 173 17.74 -0.37 2.42
N TYR A 174 17.14 -0.35 1.22
CA TYR A 174 16.73 -1.58 0.54
C TYR A 174 17.94 -2.39 0.08
N VAL A 175 18.00 -3.64 0.52
CA VAL A 175 19.07 -4.59 0.18
C VAL A 175 18.63 -5.54 -0.93
N GLY A 176 17.38 -6.00 -0.93
CA GLY A 176 16.86 -6.99 -1.87
C GLY A 176 16.53 -8.32 -1.22
N GLY A 177 16.75 -9.41 -1.93
CA GLY A 177 16.52 -10.78 -1.45
C GLY A 177 17.70 -11.38 -0.70
N ALA A 178 17.64 -12.71 -0.45
CA ALA A 178 18.68 -13.42 0.31
C ALA A 178 20.07 -13.41 -0.35
N ASP A 179 20.12 -13.44 -1.68
CA ASP A 179 21.41 -13.44 -2.38
C ASP A 179 22.07 -12.06 -2.36
N GLN A 180 21.27 -11.00 -2.48
CA GLN A 180 21.75 -9.62 -2.32
C GLN A 180 22.20 -9.35 -0.87
N LEU A 181 21.51 -9.92 0.12
CA LEU A 181 21.92 -9.85 1.52
C LEU A 181 23.30 -10.46 1.72
N GLN A 182 23.56 -11.64 1.15
CA GLN A 182 24.88 -12.27 1.24
C GLN A 182 25.97 -11.33 0.71
N THR A 183 25.78 -10.79 -0.47
CA THR A 183 26.72 -9.84 -1.10
C THR A 183 26.94 -8.60 -0.22
N TRP A 184 25.86 -8.03 0.33
CA TRP A 184 25.91 -6.86 1.20
C TRP A 184 26.71 -7.13 2.49
N LEU A 185 26.48 -8.30 3.12
CA LEU A 185 27.21 -8.71 4.31
C LEU A 185 28.70 -8.97 4.04
N ASP A 186 29.04 -9.52 2.89
CA ASP A 186 30.43 -9.79 2.50
C ASP A 186 31.21 -8.49 2.24
N HIS A 187 30.58 -7.48 1.64
CA HIS A 187 31.19 -6.15 1.47
C HIS A 187 31.43 -5.42 2.79
N ARG A 188 30.60 -5.63 3.81
CA ARG A 188 30.81 -5.06 5.16
C ARG A 188 31.94 -5.75 5.94
N LYS A 189 32.39 -6.94 5.50
CA LYS A 189 33.52 -7.65 6.12
C LYS A 189 34.90 -7.08 5.72
N SER A 190 34.95 -6.14 4.79
CA SER A 190 36.20 -5.45 4.42
C SER A 190 36.22 -4.02 4.95
N PRO A 191 36.50 -3.76 6.25
CA PRO A 191 36.98 -2.47 6.67
C PRO A 191 38.47 -2.42 6.35
N ASN A 192 38.86 -1.52 5.46
CA ASN A 192 40.20 -0.96 5.28
C ASN A 192 41.33 -1.63 6.05
N THR A 193 42.07 -2.51 5.40
CA THR A 193 43.50 -2.68 5.66
C THR A 193 44.22 -1.63 4.81
N SER A 194 44.48 -0.49 5.41
CA SER A 194 45.50 0.46 4.96
C SER A 194 46.09 1.15 6.18
#